data_62c0b37641ed7bed99c6b3ce8e1fe6b4
#
_entry.id   62c0b37641ed7bed99c6b3ce8e1fe6b4
#
_cell.length_a   1.000
_cell.length_b   1.000
_cell.length_c   1.000
_cell.angle_alpha   90.00
_cell.angle_beta   90.00
_cell.angle_gamma   90.00
#
_symmetry.space_group_name_H-M   'P 1'
#
loop_
_entity.id
_entity.type
_entity.pdbx_description
1 polymer ?
#
loop_
_entity_poly.entity_id
_entity_poly.type
_entity_poly.pdbx_seq_one_letter_code
_entity_poly.pdbx_strand_id
1 'polypeptide(L)'
;MGDTELGAYKLISFDKIPSTQDYAHDLIAQKKATDKTVITALAQSAGRGRYRRTWVSHHGNLYASFIYKTSERDPRLSYAVAVAIAETLISFGLKPQIKWPNDVLIDGKKISGVLIEYAQNFVIVGIGINIETCPTVKEYQTTKVKKYADVSIEEVLSALMKKLDKWRKADFYDVRERWMELAICINKPVKYQGKMAELIGINEDGALVLRFDTRYVLTYGDEISI
;
A
#
# COMPACT_ATOMS: atom_id res chain seq x y z
N MET A 1 -0.22 -17.96 -17.68
CA MET A 1 -0.84 -16.63 -17.91
C MET A 1 -2.31 -16.85 -18.19
N GLY A 2 -3.19 -16.32 -17.36
CA GLY A 2 -4.65 -16.42 -17.53
C GLY A 2 -5.28 -15.04 -17.43
N ASP A 3 -6.12 -14.67 -18.40
CA ASP A 3 -6.96 -13.48 -18.32
C ASP A 3 -8.35 -13.94 -17.89
N THR A 4 -8.84 -13.42 -16.76
CA THR A 4 -10.17 -13.71 -16.22
C THR A 4 -10.83 -12.42 -15.74
N GLU A 5 -12.16 -12.42 -15.67
CA GLU A 5 -12.89 -11.33 -15.00
C GLU A 5 -13.15 -11.69 -13.53
N LEU A 6 -12.87 -10.76 -12.63
CA LEU A 6 -13.18 -10.87 -11.22
C LEU A 6 -14.00 -9.65 -10.80
N GLY A 7 -15.31 -9.76 -10.84
CA GLY A 7 -16.23 -8.63 -10.69
C GLY A 7 -16.05 -7.61 -11.81
N ALA A 8 -15.78 -6.35 -11.46
CA ALA A 8 -15.55 -5.27 -12.44
C ALA A 8 -14.06 -5.14 -12.85
N TYR A 9 -13.20 -6.09 -12.48
CA TYR A 9 -11.77 -6.05 -12.77
C TYR A 9 -11.37 -7.06 -13.84
N LYS A 10 -10.49 -6.65 -14.75
CA LYS A 10 -9.71 -7.56 -15.60
C LYS A 10 -8.53 -8.07 -14.79
N LEU A 11 -8.48 -9.37 -14.52
CA LEU A 11 -7.38 -10.04 -13.80
C LEU A 11 -6.41 -10.68 -14.78
N ILE A 12 -5.14 -10.37 -14.64
CA ILE A 12 -4.00 -10.98 -15.37
C ILE A 12 -3.08 -11.64 -14.34
N SER A 13 -2.96 -12.95 -14.36
CA SER A 13 -2.22 -13.72 -13.37
C SER A 13 -0.99 -14.41 -13.94
N PHE A 14 0.08 -14.43 -13.16
CA PHE A 14 1.35 -15.08 -13.48
C PHE A 14 1.80 -15.99 -12.34
N ASP A 15 2.42 -17.10 -12.67
CA ASP A 15 3.13 -17.91 -11.67
C ASP A 15 4.39 -17.17 -11.21
N LYS A 16 5.16 -16.64 -12.16
CA LYS A 16 6.36 -15.86 -11.89
C LYS A 16 6.58 -14.80 -12.96
N ILE A 17 6.96 -13.60 -12.53
CA ILE A 17 7.27 -12.46 -13.41
C ILE A 17 8.39 -11.63 -12.77
N PRO A 18 9.15 -10.81 -13.51
CA PRO A 18 10.08 -9.87 -12.90
C PRO A 18 9.39 -8.92 -11.90
N SER A 19 8.35 -8.21 -12.33
CA SER A 19 7.58 -7.28 -11.50
C SER A 19 6.19 -7.06 -12.07
N THR A 20 5.16 -7.19 -11.23
CA THR A 20 3.78 -6.83 -11.61
C THR A 20 3.65 -5.35 -11.95
N GLN A 21 4.45 -4.52 -11.29
CA GLN A 21 4.49 -3.07 -11.49
C GLN A 21 5.08 -2.71 -12.87
N ASP A 22 6.18 -3.36 -13.26
CA ASP A 22 6.81 -3.13 -14.57
C ASP A 22 5.90 -3.63 -15.69
N TYR A 23 5.25 -4.78 -15.51
CA TYR A 23 4.29 -5.28 -16.48
C TYR A 23 3.09 -4.33 -16.64
N ALA A 24 2.63 -3.67 -15.57
CA ALA A 24 1.61 -2.64 -15.67
C ALA A 24 2.06 -1.44 -16.51
N HIS A 25 3.31 -1.00 -16.34
CA HIS A 25 3.92 0.04 -17.18
C HIS A 25 3.97 -0.38 -18.66
N ASP A 26 4.37 -1.63 -18.94
CA ASP A 26 4.44 -2.16 -20.31
C ASP A 26 3.05 -2.20 -20.97
N LEU A 27 2.01 -2.63 -20.25
CA LEU A 27 0.63 -2.60 -20.76
C LEU A 27 0.19 -1.18 -21.13
N ILE A 28 0.52 -0.19 -20.30
CA ILE A 28 0.19 1.22 -20.56
C ILE A 28 0.98 1.73 -21.79
N ALA A 29 2.27 1.46 -21.85
CA ALA A 29 3.12 1.86 -22.97
C ALA A 29 2.65 1.27 -24.31
N GLN A 30 2.18 0.01 -24.28
CA GLN A 30 1.60 -0.70 -25.44
C GLN A 30 0.15 -0.30 -25.74
N LYS A 31 -0.46 0.62 -25.00
CA LYS A 31 -1.88 1.02 -25.11
C LYS A 31 -2.88 -0.14 -24.92
N LYS A 32 -2.50 -1.16 -24.16
CA LYS A 32 -3.32 -2.35 -23.84
C LYS A 32 -3.97 -2.27 -22.45
N ALA A 33 -3.58 -1.29 -21.65
CA ALA A 33 -4.14 -1.10 -20.32
C ALA A 33 -5.59 -0.60 -20.38
N THR A 34 -6.42 -1.13 -19.51
CA THR A 34 -7.80 -0.66 -19.29
C THR A 34 -7.98 -0.26 -17.83
N ASP A 35 -8.98 0.57 -17.56
CA ASP A 35 -9.36 0.86 -16.17
C ASP A 35 -9.71 -0.42 -15.43
N LYS A 36 -9.40 -0.47 -14.13
CA LYS A 36 -9.64 -1.64 -13.29
C LYS A 36 -8.98 -2.94 -13.81
N THR A 37 -7.77 -2.82 -14.35
CA THR A 37 -6.92 -4.00 -14.61
C THR A 37 -6.10 -4.29 -13.35
N VAL A 38 -6.04 -5.55 -12.92
CA VAL A 38 -5.16 -6.01 -11.85
C VAL A 38 -4.22 -7.09 -12.36
N ILE A 39 -2.94 -6.91 -12.12
CA ILE A 39 -1.87 -7.86 -12.43
C ILE A 39 -1.44 -8.50 -11.12
N THR A 40 -1.47 -9.84 -11.06
CA THR A 40 -0.99 -10.59 -9.90
C THR A 40 0.12 -11.55 -10.27
N ALA A 41 0.96 -11.91 -9.31
CA ALA A 41 1.95 -12.96 -9.47
C ALA A 41 2.12 -13.77 -8.17
N LEU A 42 2.38 -15.07 -8.30
CA LEU A 42 2.71 -15.92 -7.15
C LEU A 42 4.14 -15.63 -6.63
N ALA A 43 5.05 -15.18 -7.53
CA ALA A 43 6.40 -14.75 -7.16
C ALA A 43 6.91 -13.67 -8.10
N GLN A 44 7.82 -12.80 -7.61
CA GLN A 44 8.54 -11.83 -8.44
C GLN A 44 10.05 -12.02 -8.30
N SER A 45 10.78 -11.91 -9.42
CA SER A 45 12.27 -11.98 -9.40
C SER A 45 12.93 -10.62 -9.21
N ALA A 46 12.21 -9.52 -9.46
CA ALA A 46 12.67 -8.13 -9.33
C ALA A 46 11.57 -7.24 -8.76
N GLY A 47 10.90 -7.68 -7.67
CA GLY A 47 9.87 -6.90 -7.00
C GLY A 47 10.39 -5.55 -6.53
N ARG A 48 9.60 -4.48 -6.74
CA ARG A 48 9.99 -3.09 -6.48
C ARG A 48 9.25 -2.48 -5.29
N GLY A 49 9.98 -1.70 -4.52
CA GLY A 49 9.46 -0.78 -3.51
C GLY A 49 9.87 0.66 -3.82
N ARG A 50 9.52 1.60 -2.95
CA ARG A 50 9.91 3.02 -3.04
C ARG A 50 11.44 3.18 -3.02
N TYR A 51 11.94 4.26 -3.60
CA TYR A 51 13.36 4.61 -3.63
C TYR A 51 14.26 3.49 -4.19
N ARG A 52 13.76 2.74 -5.19
CA ARG A 52 14.47 1.60 -5.81
C ARG A 52 14.82 0.47 -4.83
N ARG A 53 14.17 0.40 -3.65
CA ARG A 53 14.34 -0.74 -2.74
C ARG A 53 13.70 -1.98 -3.35
N THR A 54 14.26 -3.14 -3.03
CA THR A 54 13.70 -4.43 -3.45
C THR A 54 12.53 -4.80 -2.54
N TRP A 55 11.44 -5.27 -3.12
CA TRP A 55 10.38 -5.99 -2.43
C TRP A 55 10.59 -7.49 -2.63
N VAL A 56 11.03 -8.18 -1.58
CA VAL A 56 11.26 -9.64 -1.62
C VAL A 56 9.94 -10.36 -1.85
N SER A 57 9.88 -11.19 -2.90
CA SER A 57 8.60 -11.71 -3.42
C SER A 57 8.67 -13.23 -3.61
N HIS A 58 8.71 -13.98 -2.50
CA HIS A 58 8.61 -15.45 -2.50
C HIS A 58 7.16 -15.93 -2.67
N HIS A 59 6.95 -17.17 -3.10
CA HIS A 59 5.63 -17.79 -3.15
C HIS A 59 4.88 -17.70 -1.83
N GLY A 60 3.54 -17.69 -1.91
CA GLY A 60 2.64 -17.72 -0.76
C GLY A 60 2.19 -16.33 -0.28
N ASN A 61 2.42 -15.27 -1.05
CA ASN A 61 2.05 -13.91 -0.71
C ASN A 61 1.28 -13.23 -1.84
N LEU A 62 0.61 -12.13 -1.55
CA LEU A 62 -0.07 -11.32 -2.56
C LEU A 62 0.88 -10.25 -3.11
N TYR A 63 1.11 -10.28 -4.40
CA TYR A 63 1.77 -9.22 -5.18
C TYR A 63 0.81 -8.79 -6.27
N ALA A 64 0.27 -7.58 -6.16
CA ALA A 64 -0.73 -7.07 -7.07
C ALA A 64 -0.40 -5.64 -7.50
N SER A 65 -0.56 -5.35 -8.79
CA SER A 65 -0.52 -3.99 -9.36
C SER A 65 -1.86 -3.69 -10.02
N PHE A 66 -2.56 -2.70 -9.48
CA PHE A 66 -3.85 -2.24 -9.98
C PHE A 66 -3.65 -1.04 -10.89
N ILE A 67 -4.24 -1.06 -12.08
CA ILE A 67 -4.24 0.05 -13.02
C ILE A 67 -5.60 0.74 -12.96
N TYR A 68 -5.59 2.04 -12.73
CA TYR A 68 -6.78 2.87 -12.76
C TYR A 68 -6.58 4.07 -13.66
N LYS A 69 -7.60 4.44 -14.44
CA LYS A 69 -7.60 5.71 -15.16
C LYS A 69 -7.62 6.88 -14.20
N THR A 70 -6.85 7.92 -14.50
CA THR A 70 -6.84 9.17 -13.75
C THR A 70 -6.57 10.35 -14.68
N SER A 71 -7.13 11.51 -14.36
CA SER A 71 -6.84 12.76 -15.03
C SER A 71 -5.73 13.57 -14.34
N GLU A 72 -5.40 13.23 -13.09
CA GLU A 72 -4.48 14.00 -12.27
C GLU A 72 -3.66 13.09 -11.31
N ARG A 73 -2.61 13.67 -10.76
CA ARG A 73 -1.79 13.03 -9.73
C ARG A 73 -2.26 13.49 -8.37
N ASP A 74 -2.89 12.60 -7.63
CA ASP A 74 -3.31 12.88 -6.25
C ASP A 74 -2.37 12.17 -5.26
N PRO A 75 -1.54 12.90 -4.51
CA PRO A 75 -0.66 12.33 -3.49
C PRO A 75 -1.45 11.68 -2.34
N ARG A 76 -2.71 12.08 -2.14
CA ARG A 76 -3.60 11.57 -1.09
C ARG A 76 -4.06 10.14 -1.35
N LEU A 77 -3.93 9.64 -2.59
CA LEU A 77 -4.28 8.26 -2.95
C LEU A 77 -3.55 7.23 -2.07
N SER A 78 -2.33 7.52 -1.63
CA SER A 78 -1.55 6.62 -0.76
C SER A 78 -2.25 6.33 0.57
N TYR A 79 -2.96 7.31 1.13
CA TYR A 79 -3.74 7.15 2.36
C TYR A 79 -4.95 6.24 2.15
N ALA A 80 -5.70 6.47 1.08
CA ALA A 80 -6.84 5.65 0.72
C ALA A 80 -6.45 4.17 0.51
N VAL A 81 -5.31 3.94 -0.13
CA VAL A 81 -4.78 2.58 -0.35
C VAL A 81 -4.34 1.94 0.98
N ALA A 82 -3.62 2.67 1.83
CA ALA A 82 -3.20 2.15 3.13
C ALA A 82 -4.42 1.81 4.03
N VAL A 83 -5.44 2.67 4.03
CA VAL A 83 -6.71 2.41 4.72
C VAL A 83 -7.42 1.18 4.14
N ALA A 84 -7.48 1.03 2.80
CA ALA A 84 -8.07 -0.14 2.15
C ALA A 84 -7.39 -1.44 2.55
N ILE A 85 -6.05 -1.45 2.63
CA ILE A 85 -5.28 -2.61 3.10
C ILE A 85 -5.59 -2.90 4.58
N ALA A 86 -5.53 -1.89 5.43
CA ALA A 86 -5.83 -2.04 6.85
C ALA A 86 -7.26 -2.58 7.07
N GLU A 87 -8.25 -2.01 6.41
CA GLU A 87 -9.64 -2.47 6.46
C GLU A 87 -9.84 -3.90 5.93
N THR A 88 -9.02 -4.31 4.95
CA THR A 88 -8.97 -5.70 4.48
C THR A 88 -8.49 -6.62 5.60
N LEU A 89 -7.40 -6.28 6.26
CA LEU A 89 -6.86 -7.08 7.36
C LEU A 89 -7.81 -7.11 8.58
N ILE A 90 -8.49 -6.00 8.88
CA ILE A 90 -9.52 -5.93 9.94
C ILE A 90 -10.66 -6.89 9.64
N SER A 91 -11.09 -7.05 8.38
CA SER A 91 -12.17 -7.97 8.03
C SER A 91 -11.84 -9.44 8.29
N PHE A 92 -10.56 -9.77 8.49
CA PHE A 92 -10.07 -11.08 8.91
C PHE A 92 -9.68 -11.14 10.40
N GLY A 93 -10.10 -10.14 11.20
CA GLY A 93 -9.87 -10.11 12.64
C GLY A 93 -8.49 -9.62 13.09
N LEU A 94 -7.64 -9.12 12.17
CA LEU A 94 -6.34 -8.59 12.52
C LEU A 94 -6.46 -7.14 13.05
N LYS A 95 -5.40 -6.66 13.73
CA LYS A 95 -5.33 -5.30 14.29
C LYS A 95 -4.18 -4.51 13.63
N PRO A 96 -4.36 -4.06 12.37
CA PRO A 96 -3.33 -3.32 11.66
C PRO A 96 -3.17 -1.91 12.19
N GLN A 97 -1.96 -1.38 12.02
CA GLN A 97 -1.61 0.02 12.20
C GLN A 97 -0.95 0.54 10.93
N ILE A 98 -1.15 1.82 10.61
CA ILE A 98 -0.53 2.45 9.44
C ILE A 98 0.68 3.26 9.90
N LYS A 99 1.82 2.99 9.27
CA LYS A 99 3.03 3.78 9.42
C LYS A 99 3.21 4.67 8.19
N TRP A 100 3.33 5.97 8.42
CA TRP A 100 3.70 6.93 7.37
C TRP A 100 4.94 6.48 6.60
N PRO A 101 4.99 6.65 5.28
CA PRO A 101 3.88 7.14 4.43
C PRO A 101 3.01 6.02 3.85
N ASN A 102 3.43 4.76 3.84
CA ASN A 102 2.86 3.72 2.99
C ASN A 102 2.98 2.28 3.53
N ASP A 103 3.33 2.11 4.79
CA ASP A 103 3.51 0.80 5.39
C ASP A 103 2.32 0.43 6.28
N VAL A 104 1.88 -0.83 6.21
CA VAL A 104 0.92 -1.39 7.17
C VAL A 104 1.64 -2.38 8.07
N LEU A 105 1.41 -2.25 9.37
CA LEU A 105 2.06 -3.02 10.41
C LEU A 105 1.04 -3.82 11.21
N ILE A 106 1.48 -4.90 11.84
CA ILE A 106 0.80 -5.60 12.93
C ILE A 106 1.84 -5.87 14.02
N ASP A 107 1.52 -5.54 15.26
CA ASP A 107 2.45 -5.64 16.40
C ASP A 107 3.80 -4.96 16.11
N GLY A 108 3.79 -3.78 15.48
CA GLY A 108 4.99 -3.03 15.07
C GLY A 108 5.80 -3.65 13.93
N LYS A 109 5.34 -4.76 13.31
CA LYS A 109 6.04 -5.49 12.26
C LYS A 109 5.35 -5.28 10.91
N LYS A 110 6.13 -4.99 9.87
CA LYS A 110 5.60 -4.73 8.53
C LYS A 110 4.95 -5.97 7.93
N ILE A 111 3.70 -5.85 7.51
CA ILE A 111 2.93 -6.88 6.81
C ILE A 111 2.65 -6.52 5.36
N SER A 112 2.56 -5.23 5.05
CA SER A 112 2.28 -4.75 3.70
C SER A 112 3.01 -3.45 3.39
N GLY A 113 3.23 -3.20 2.09
CA GLY A 113 3.76 -1.96 1.55
C GLY A 113 3.07 -1.58 0.25
N VAL A 114 3.06 -0.28 -0.05
CA VAL A 114 2.41 0.32 -1.23
C VAL A 114 3.44 1.05 -2.07
N LEU A 115 3.33 0.89 -3.39
CA LEU A 115 4.08 1.65 -4.40
C LEU A 115 3.11 2.26 -5.40
N ILE A 116 3.00 3.60 -5.43
CA ILE A 116 2.15 4.31 -6.40
C ILE A 116 3.03 4.97 -7.44
N GLU A 117 2.72 4.71 -8.70
CA GLU A 117 3.40 5.31 -9.86
C GLU A 117 2.36 5.78 -10.86
N TYR A 118 2.71 6.80 -11.64
CA TYR A 118 1.84 7.39 -12.66
C TYR A 118 2.48 7.22 -14.03
N ALA A 119 1.69 6.79 -15.00
CA ALA A 119 2.10 6.65 -16.39
C ALA A 119 0.96 7.09 -17.32
N GLN A 120 1.23 8.09 -18.18
CA GLN A 120 0.22 8.67 -19.06
C GLN A 120 -1.02 9.13 -18.27
N ASN A 121 -2.21 8.61 -18.62
CA ASN A 121 -3.49 8.88 -17.97
C ASN A 121 -3.91 7.74 -17.02
N PHE A 122 -2.94 7.06 -16.42
CA PHE A 122 -3.17 5.99 -15.45
C PHE A 122 -2.34 6.18 -14.19
N VAL A 123 -2.87 5.67 -13.09
CA VAL A 123 -2.13 5.40 -11.86
C VAL A 123 -1.99 3.89 -11.69
N ILE A 124 -0.80 3.46 -11.28
CA ILE A 124 -0.48 2.07 -10.96
C ILE A 124 -0.29 1.98 -9.45
N VAL A 125 -1.11 1.17 -8.80
CA VAL A 125 -1.09 0.95 -7.35
C VAL A 125 -0.53 -0.44 -7.09
N GLY A 126 0.78 -0.51 -6.80
CA GLY A 126 1.46 -1.74 -6.40
C GLY A 126 1.25 -2.01 -4.91
N ILE A 127 0.80 -3.22 -4.60
CA ILE A 127 0.54 -3.67 -3.23
C ILE A 127 1.22 -5.03 -3.03
N GLY A 128 2.05 -5.12 -1.97
CA GLY A 128 2.60 -6.38 -1.47
C GLY A 128 2.03 -6.67 -0.08
N ILE A 129 1.47 -7.87 0.12
CA ILE A 129 0.99 -8.33 1.44
C ILE A 129 1.63 -9.67 1.76
N ASN A 130 2.31 -9.76 2.88
CA ASN A 130 2.86 -11.00 3.40
C ASN A 130 1.72 -11.87 3.94
N ILE A 131 1.42 -12.99 3.28
CA ILE A 131 0.32 -13.89 3.69
C ILE A 131 0.87 -15.15 4.36
N GLU A 132 1.61 -15.99 3.63
CA GLU A 132 2.16 -17.26 4.14
C GLU A 132 3.59 -17.13 4.62
N THR A 133 4.36 -16.23 4.00
CA THR A 133 5.78 -16.03 4.31
C THR A 133 6.06 -14.57 4.59
N CYS A 134 7.14 -14.28 5.30
CA CYS A 134 7.66 -12.92 5.46
C CYS A 134 9.20 -12.97 5.37
N PRO A 135 9.83 -12.01 4.66
CA PRO A 135 11.28 -11.97 4.53
C PRO A 135 11.95 -11.53 5.83
N THR A 136 13.19 -11.99 6.06
CA THR A 136 14.07 -11.38 7.05
C THR A 136 14.72 -10.16 6.43
N VAL A 137 14.49 -8.98 7.00
CA VAL A 137 15.02 -7.70 6.55
C VAL A 137 15.82 -7.08 7.70
N LYS A 138 16.99 -6.50 7.41
CA LYS A 138 17.86 -5.92 8.45
C LYS A 138 17.27 -4.64 9.06
N GLU A 139 16.61 -3.84 8.24
CA GLU A 139 16.18 -2.48 8.58
C GLU A 139 14.89 -2.45 9.41
N TYR A 140 14.06 -3.50 9.35
CA TYR A 140 12.78 -3.56 10.04
C TYR A 140 12.28 -5.00 10.22
N GLN A 141 11.45 -5.20 11.22
CA GLN A 141 10.81 -6.49 11.45
C GLN A 141 9.61 -6.67 10.51
N THR A 142 9.38 -7.90 10.09
CA THR A 142 8.26 -8.30 9.22
C THR A 142 7.38 -9.34 9.89
N THR A 143 6.12 -9.42 9.46
CA THR A 143 5.16 -10.44 9.86
C THR A 143 4.29 -10.87 8.68
N LYS A 144 3.39 -11.82 8.89
CA LYS A 144 2.54 -12.42 7.87
C LYS A 144 1.13 -12.69 8.41
N VAL A 145 0.14 -12.73 7.50
CA VAL A 145 -1.28 -12.94 7.84
C VAL A 145 -1.51 -14.29 8.50
N LYS A 146 -0.93 -15.36 7.97
CA LYS A 146 -1.06 -16.75 8.49
C LYS A 146 -0.64 -16.95 9.96
N LYS A 147 0.06 -15.98 10.54
CA LYS A 147 0.34 -15.96 11.98
C LYS A 147 -0.90 -15.61 12.82
N TYR A 148 -1.87 -14.91 12.26
CA TYR A 148 -3.02 -14.33 12.98
C TYR A 148 -4.36 -14.86 12.49
N ALA A 149 -4.48 -15.21 11.20
CA ALA A 149 -5.71 -15.71 10.58
C ALA A 149 -5.37 -16.73 9.49
N ASP A 150 -6.21 -17.75 9.35
CA ASP A 150 -6.12 -18.73 8.27
C ASP A 150 -7.01 -18.28 7.11
N VAL A 151 -6.39 -17.65 6.11
CA VAL A 151 -7.03 -17.10 4.92
C VAL A 151 -6.17 -17.37 3.68
N SER A 152 -6.81 -17.50 2.52
CA SER A 152 -6.14 -17.68 1.23
C SER A 152 -5.74 -16.34 0.60
N ILE A 153 -4.86 -16.40 -0.42
CA ILE A 153 -4.46 -15.23 -1.21
C ILE A 153 -5.67 -14.66 -1.96
N GLU A 154 -6.53 -15.54 -2.47
CA GLU A 154 -7.73 -15.19 -3.24
C GLU A 154 -8.77 -14.46 -2.36
N GLU A 155 -8.96 -14.91 -1.12
CA GLU A 155 -9.84 -14.23 -0.16
C GLU A 155 -9.33 -12.83 0.17
N VAL A 156 -8.01 -12.71 0.42
CA VAL A 156 -7.38 -11.40 0.68
C VAL A 156 -7.48 -10.49 -0.54
N LEU A 157 -7.22 -10.99 -1.76
CA LEU A 157 -7.35 -10.20 -2.99
C LEU A 157 -8.79 -9.73 -3.22
N SER A 158 -9.77 -10.63 -3.07
CA SER A 158 -11.19 -10.31 -3.23
C SER A 158 -11.66 -9.23 -2.24
N ALA A 159 -11.28 -9.36 -0.98
CA ALA A 159 -11.59 -8.38 0.05
C ALA A 159 -10.90 -7.03 -0.22
N LEU A 160 -9.62 -7.05 -0.62
CA LEU A 160 -8.84 -5.87 -0.96
C LEU A 160 -9.45 -5.08 -2.12
N MET A 161 -9.90 -5.74 -3.18
CA MET A 161 -10.55 -5.11 -4.34
C MET A 161 -11.80 -4.32 -3.92
N LYS A 162 -12.64 -4.91 -3.06
CA LYS A 162 -13.85 -4.24 -2.53
C LYS A 162 -13.48 -3.00 -1.69
N LYS A 163 -12.44 -3.11 -0.85
CA LYS A 163 -11.99 -1.98 -0.01
C LYS A 163 -11.32 -0.89 -0.85
N LEU A 164 -10.54 -1.24 -1.88
CA LEU A 164 -9.98 -0.28 -2.83
C LEU A 164 -11.08 0.47 -3.58
N ASP A 165 -12.12 -0.21 -4.06
CA ASP A 165 -13.26 0.43 -4.74
C ASP A 165 -14.01 1.40 -3.82
N LYS A 166 -14.13 1.08 -2.52
CA LYS A 166 -14.72 1.97 -1.52
C LYS A 166 -13.82 3.19 -1.28
N TRP A 167 -12.60 2.98 -0.81
CA TRP A 167 -11.75 4.03 -0.26
C TRP A 167 -11.15 4.96 -1.32
N ARG A 168 -10.92 4.48 -2.55
CA ARG A 168 -10.51 5.34 -3.67
C ARG A 168 -11.56 6.36 -4.11
N LYS A 169 -12.83 6.13 -3.81
CA LYS A 169 -13.95 7.00 -4.15
C LYS A 169 -14.48 7.80 -2.96
N ALA A 170 -14.00 7.49 -1.77
CA ALA A 170 -14.38 8.19 -0.55
C ALA A 170 -13.87 9.65 -0.58
N ASP A 171 -14.57 10.53 0.10
CA ASP A 171 -14.06 11.87 0.36
C ASP A 171 -12.76 11.78 1.16
N PHE A 172 -11.82 12.70 0.88
CA PHE A 172 -10.55 12.69 1.59
C PHE A 172 -10.70 12.95 3.08
N TYR A 173 -11.72 13.65 3.50
CA TYR A 173 -12.03 13.80 4.92
C TYR A 173 -12.23 12.43 5.60
N ASP A 174 -13.06 11.56 5.04
CA ASP A 174 -13.31 10.22 5.59
C ASP A 174 -12.04 9.34 5.57
N VAL A 175 -11.27 9.43 4.48
CA VAL A 175 -9.98 8.74 4.37
C VAL A 175 -9.03 9.20 5.46
N ARG A 176 -8.93 10.51 5.66
CA ARG A 176 -8.05 11.14 6.65
C ARG A 176 -8.41 10.72 8.08
N GLU A 177 -9.68 10.83 8.44
CA GLU A 177 -10.16 10.44 9.77
C GLU A 177 -9.85 8.95 10.03
N ARG A 178 -10.16 8.08 9.06
CA ARG A 178 -9.87 6.66 9.22
C ARG A 178 -8.37 6.35 9.26
N TRP A 179 -7.57 7.06 8.48
CA TRP A 179 -6.12 6.94 8.54
C TRP A 179 -5.57 7.37 9.89
N MET A 180 -6.04 8.48 10.45
CA MET A 180 -5.64 8.99 11.77
C MET A 180 -5.96 8.00 12.90
N GLU A 181 -7.10 7.32 12.85
CA GLU A 181 -7.47 6.27 13.81
C GLU A 181 -6.51 5.07 13.77
N LEU A 182 -6.01 4.72 12.58
CA LEU A 182 -5.16 3.56 12.34
C LEU A 182 -3.67 3.90 12.43
N ALA A 183 -3.30 5.18 12.38
CA ALA A 183 -1.90 5.61 12.33
C ALA A 183 -1.17 5.31 13.63
N ILE A 184 0.03 4.73 13.52
CA ILE A 184 0.93 4.58 14.65
C ILE A 184 1.54 5.95 15.01
N CYS A 185 1.72 6.20 16.29
CA CYS A 185 2.46 7.38 16.80
C CYS A 185 1.77 8.74 16.66
N ILE A 186 0.46 8.82 16.43
CA ILE A 186 -0.26 10.09 16.57
C ILE A 186 -0.09 10.61 18.01
N ASN A 187 0.24 11.90 18.11
CA ASN A 187 0.58 12.60 19.38
C ASN A 187 1.75 11.94 20.13
N LYS A 188 2.69 11.33 19.41
CA LYS A 188 3.90 10.73 19.99
C LYS A 188 5.16 11.31 19.34
N PRO A 189 6.30 11.24 20.06
CA PRO A 189 7.57 11.67 19.51
C PRO A 189 8.00 10.79 18.35
N VAL A 190 8.47 11.42 17.29
CA VAL A 190 9.06 10.82 16.10
C VAL A 190 10.34 11.56 15.73
N LYS A 191 11.26 10.88 15.05
CA LYS A 191 12.47 11.51 14.53
C LYS A 191 12.27 11.91 13.07
N TYR A 192 12.43 13.19 12.77
CA TYR A 192 12.35 13.75 11.43
C TYR A 192 13.62 14.56 11.14
N GLN A 193 14.33 14.24 10.06
CA GLN A 193 15.58 14.88 9.65
C GLN A 193 16.59 15.03 10.81
N GLY A 194 16.73 13.99 11.63
CA GLY A 194 17.66 13.96 12.76
C GLY A 194 17.18 14.67 14.03
N LYS A 195 16.04 15.36 14.01
CA LYS A 195 15.45 16.09 15.16
C LYS A 195 14.21 15.36 15.68
N MET A 196 13.94 15.53 16.98
CA MET A 196 12.69 15.04 17.58
C MET A 196 11.55 16.03 17.29
N ALA A 197 10.42 15.49 16.88
CA ALA A 197 9.16 16.19 16.67
C ALA A 197 8.01 15.34 17.20
N GLU A 198 6.86 15.93 17.40
CA GLU A 198 5.62 15.20 17.66
C GLU A 198 4.80 15.06 16.38
N LEU A 199 4.34 13.85 16.10
CA LEU A 199 3.46 13.59 14.96
C LEU A 199 2.02 13.97 15.33
N ILE A 200 1.50 15.04 14.75
CA ILE A 200 0.14 15.52 15.02
C ILE A 200 -0.88 14.82 14.10
N GLY A 201 -0.52 14.57 12.83
CA GLY A 201 -1.40 13.91 11.86
C GLY A 201 -1.12 14.31 10.43
N ILE A 202 -2.17 14.33 9.62
CA ILE A 202 -2.16 14.84 8.24
C ILE A 202 -3.19 15.95 8.09
N ASN A 203 -2.85 16.99 7.30
CA ASN A 203 -3.79 18.08 7.00
C ASN A 203 -4.73 17.73 5.83
N GLU A 204 -5.59 18.65 5.44
CA GLU A 204 -6.57 18.50 4.35
C GLU A 204 -5.92 18.28 2.97
N ASP A 205 -4.70 18.78 2.77
CA ASP A 205 -3.93 18.59 1.53
C ASP A 205 -3.14 17.28 1.52
N GLY A 206 -3.17 16.51 2.62
CA GLY A 206 -2.40 15.28 2.79
C GLY A 206 -0.94 15.51 3.18
N ALA A 207 -0.56 16.69 3.68
CA ALA A 207 0.76 16.90 4.28
C ALA A 207 0.79 16.32 5.69
N LEU A 208 1.91 15.67 6.04
CA LEU A 208 2.19 15.27 7.42
C LEU A 208 2.42 16.52 8.27
N VAL A 209 1.78 16.58 9.43
CA VAL A 209 1.87 17.68 10.39
C VAL A 209 2.76 17.26 11.54
N LEU A 210 3.91 17.91 11.67
CA LEU A 210 4.87 17.71 12.75
C LEU A 210 4.93 18.95 13.65
N ARG A 211 5.00 18.76 14.96
CA ARG A 211 5.20 19.85 15.93
C ARG A 211 6.61 19.79 16.53
N PHE A 212 7.34 20.90 16.41
CA PHE A 212 8.62 21.15 17.06
C PHE A 212 8.43 22.28 18.08
N ASP A 213 8.41 21.97 19.35
CA ASP A 213 8.08 22.93 20.42
C ASP A 213 6.76 23.68 20.11
N THR A 214 6.87 24.95 19.71
CA THR A 214 5.73 25.80 19.34
C THR A 214 5.48 25.94 17.83
N ARG A 215 6.31 25.30 16.98
CA ARG A 215 6.23 25.45 15.52
C ARG A 215 5.69 24.20 14.86
N TYR A 216 4.84 24.39 13.86
CA TYR A 216 4.35 23.33 13.00
C TYR A 216 5.11 23.29 11.69
N VAL A 217 5.44 22.08 11.23
CA VAL A 217 6.07 21.82 9.93
C VAL A 217 5.17 20.88 9.15
N LEU A 218 4.90 21.23 7.89
CA LEU A 218 4.18 20.42 6.93
C LEU A 218 5.19 19.75 6.00
N THR A 219 5.06 18.44 5.76
CA THR A 219 5.97 17.71 4.87
C THR A 219 5.23 16.66 4.03
N TYR A 220 5.77 16.38 2.84
CA TYR A 220 5.26 15.38 1.92
C TYR A 220 6.37 14.37 1.60
N GLY A 221 6.09 13.09 1.74
CA GLY A 221 6.93 12.02 1.21
C GLY A 221 8.22 11.67 1.96
N ASP A 222 8.61 12.39 2.99
CA ASP A 222 9.78 12.08 3.79
C ASP A 222 9.47 11.02 4.85
N GLU A 223 10.42 10.09 5.06
CA GLU A 223 10.27 9.07 6.08
C GLU A 223 10.50 9.66 7.47
N ILE A 224 9.61 9.34 8.39
CA ILE A 224 9.81 9.53 9.82
C ILE A 224 10.32 8.23 10.44
N SER A 225 11.20 8.33 11.41
CA SER A 225 11.62 7.20 12.25
C SER A 225 10.86 7.24 13.57
N ILE A 226 10.33 6.10 13.96
CA ILE A 226 9.55 5.86 15.18
C ILE A 226 10.44 5.10 16.15
#